data_d0b981ecf1ccf77cf7fcc457e2e75126
#
_entry.id   d0b981ecf1ccf77cf7fcc457e2e75126
#
_cell.length_a   1.000
_cell.length_b   1.000
_cell.length_c   1.000
_cell.angle_alpha   90.00
_cell.angle_beta   90.00
_cell.angle_gamma   90.00
#
_symmetry.space_group_name_H-M   'P 1'
#
loop_
_entity.id
_entity.type
_entity.pdbx_description
1 polymer ?
#
loop_
_entity_poly.entity_id
_entity_poly.type
_entity_poly.pdbx_seq_one_letter_code
_entity_poly.pdbx_strand_id
1 'polypeptide(L)' 'MPDKKLVISPKIFRGDSSVVSVRLPNDMIEKLDEIAVQTGRTRNEIIQKCLVYSIENIEVTDNK' A
#
# COMPACT_ATOMS: atom_id res chain seq x y z
N MET A 1 -11.37 3.66 -16.46
CA MET A 1 -11.06 3.64 -16.25
C MET A 1 -10.95 3.52 -15.70
N PRO A 2 -10.94 3.56 -15.59
CA PRO A 2 -10.65 3.50 -14.95
C PRO A 2 -10.11 3.36 -14.24
N ASP A 3 -10.22 3.38 -13.97
CA ASP A 3 -9.88 3.39 -13.26
C ASP A 3 -9.10 2.59 -12.51
N LYS A 4 -8.22 2.62 -12.36
CA LYS A 4 -7.39 2.09 -11.64
C LYS A 4 -7.33 2.61 -10.38
N LYS A 5 -8.36 2.77 -9.67
CA LYS A 5 -8.41 3.20 -8.40
C LYS A 5 -8.02 2.15 -7.48
N LEU A 6 -7.29 2.41 -6.41
CA LEU A 6 -6.98 1.46 -5.38
C LEU A 6 -8.18 1.35 -4.51
N VAL A 7 -8.89 0.28 -4.62
CA VAL A 7 -10.10 0.08 -3.84
C VAL A 7 -9.84 -0.94 -2.77
N ILE A 8 -10.17 -0.62 -1.55
CA ILE A 8 -9.96 -1.53 -0.44
C ILE A 8 -11.17 -2.41 -0.31
N SER A 9 -10.95 -3.70 -0.46
CA SER A 9 -12.03 -4.63 -0.38
C SER A 9 -12.51 -4.71 1.02
N PRO A 10 -13.71 -5.09 1.26
CA PRO A 10 -14.23 -5.22 2.60
C PRO A 10 -13.51 -6.27 3.39
N LYS A 11 -12.84 -7.19 2.74
CA LYS A 11 -12.17 -8.15 3.40
C LYS A 11 -10.90 -7.60 3.83
N ILE A 12 -10.81 -6.78 4.77
CA ILE A 12 -9.61 -6.22 5.17
C ILE A 12 -8.99 -6.97 6.28
N PHE A 13 -7.73 -6.78 6.50
CA PHE A 13 -7.03 -7.44 7.55
C PHE A 13 -7.42 -6.87 8.89
N ARG A 14 -7.64 -7.71 9.87
CA ARG A 14 -8.07 -7.28 11.14
C ARG A 14 -7.17 -7.85 12.17
N GLY A 15 -7.31 -7.48 13.37
CA GLY A 15 -6.57 -8.00 14.48
C GLY A 15 -5.56 -6.99 14.96
N ASP A 16 -4.72 -7.42 15.86
CA ASP A 16 -3.74 -6.54 16.43
C ASP A 16 -2.70 -6.19 15.39
N SER A 17 -2.09 -5.06 15.54
CA SER A 17 -1.08 -4.66 14.60
C SER A 17 0.25 -4.54 15.30
N SER A 18 1.30 -4.64 14.53
CA SER A 18 2.66 -4.55 15.03
C SER A 18 3.46 -3.64 14.14
N VAL A 19 4.52 -3.10 14.67
CA VAL A 19 5.36 -2.22 13.89
C VAL A 19 6.39 -3.03 13.12
N VAL A 20 6.50 -2.74 11.86
CA VAL A 20 7.47 -3.40 11.00
C VAL A 20 8.27 -2.32 10.31
N SER A 21 9.58 -2.44 10.32
CA SER A 21 10.43 -1.45 9.70
C SER A 21 10.86 -1.88 8.31
N VAL A 22 10.80 -0.97 7.38
CA VAL A 22 11.16 -1.25 6.01
C VAL A 22 11.98 -0.10 5.48
N ARG A 23 13.02 -0.39 4.74
CA ARG A 23 13.78 0.63 4.11
C ARG A 23 13.25 0.86 2.73
N LEU A 24 13.01 2.08 2.36
CA LEU A 24 12.51 2.43 1.03
C LEU A 24 13.44 3.45 0.41
N PRO A 25 13.60 3.39 -0.89
CA PRO A 25 14.37 4.41 -1.59
C PRO A 25 13.73 5.78 -1.39
N ASN A 26 14.55 6.81 -1.35
CA ASN A 26 14.03 8.15 -1.13
C ASN A 26 13.04 8.56 -2.21
N ASP A 27 13.27 8.17 -3.44
CA ASP A 27 12.33 8.50 -4.51
C ASP A 27 10.97 7.95 -4.25
N MET A 28 10.91 6.74 -3.72
CA MET A 28 9.64 6.11 -3.43
C MET A 28 8.95 6.82 -2.28
N ILE A 29 9.72 7.23 -1.28
CA ILE A 29 9.15 7.93 -0.16
C ILE A 29 8.55 9.26 -0.61
N GLU A 30 9.23 9.95 -1.51
CA GLU A 30 8.72 11.20 -2.02
C GLU A 30 7.42 11.00 -2.78
N LYS A 31 7.36 9.94 -3.56
CA LYS A 31 6.16 9.67 -4.33
C LYS A 31 4.99 9.35 -3.41
N LEU A 32 5.26 8.60 -2.36
CA LEU A 32 4.22 8.28 -1.40
C LEU A 32 3.72 9.52 -0.69
N ASP A 33 4.64 10.43 -0.38
CA ASP A 33 4.25 11.67 0.25
C ASP A 33 3.39 12.53 -0.68
N GLU A 34 3.72 12.54 -1.96
CA GLU A 34 2.93 13.29 -2.91
C GLU A 34 1.52 12.76 -2.96
N ILE A 35 1.39 11.45 -3.02
CA ILE A 35 0.08 10.84 -3.08
C ILE A 35 -0.70 11.12 -1.80
N ALA A 36 -0.01 11.09 -0.67
CA ALA A 36 -0.66 11.35 0.60
C ALA A 36 -1.22 12.76 0.62
N VAL A 37 -0.45 13.72 0.17
CA VAL A 37 -0.90 15.09 0.14
C VAL A 37 -2.09 15.25 -0.79
N GLN A 38 -2.02 14.65 -1.95
CA GLN A 38 -3.07 14.78 -2.93
C GLN A 38 -4.37 14.16 -2.47
N THR A 39 -4.29 13.13 -1.65
CA THR A 39 -5.49 12.46 -1.23
C THR A 39 -5.94 12.85 0.18
N GLY A 40 -5.17 13.72 0.83
CA GLY A 40 -5.52 14.12 2.18
C GLY A 40 -5.32 13.02 3.20
N ARG A 41 -4.38 12.12 2.93
CA ARG A 41 -4.12 11.02 3.85
C ARG A 41 -2.69 11.09 4.31
N THR A 42 -2.34 10.27 5.27
CA THR A 42 -0.96 10.22 5.73
C THR A 42 -0.19 9.25 4.87
N ARG A 43 1.13 9.40 4.87
CA ARG A 43 1.97 8.49 4.13
C ARG A 43 1.75 7.06 4.62
N ASN A 44 1.59 6.90 5.92
CA ASN A 44 1.41 5.59 6.49
C ASN A 44 0.14 4.93 5.96
N GLU A 45 -0.93 5.70 5.83
CA GLU A 45 -2.15 5.17 5.27
C GLU A 45 -1.99 4.75 3.83
N ILE A 46 -1.25 5.54 3.06
CA ILE A 46 -1.01 5.19 1.66
C ILE A 46 -0.21 3.90 1.57
N ILE A 47 0.79 3.75 2.41
CA ILE A 47 1.59 2.55 2.39
C ILE A 47 0.73 1.35 2.72
N GLN A 48 -0.12 1.46 3.71
CA GLN A 48 -0.97 0.34 4.09
C GLN A 48 -1.93 -0.04 2.98
N LYS A 49 -2.50 0.95 2.32
CA LYS A 49 -3.41 0.65 1.24
C LYS A 49 -2.70 -0.02 0.08
N CYS A 50 -1.50 0.42 -0.22
CA CYS A 50 -0.73 -0.19 -1.29
C CYS A 50 -0.39 -1.64 -0.95
N LEU A 51 -0.06 -1.89 0.31
CA LEU A 51 0.28 -3.24 0.70
C LEU A 51 -0.93 -4.17 0.63
N VAL A 52 -2.07 -3.70 1.06
CA VAL A 52 -3.28 -4.51 0.98
C VAL A 52 -3.57 -4.85 -0.48
N TYR A 53 -3.49 -3.85 -1.33
CA TYR A 53 -3.75 -4.08 -2.75
C TYR A 53 -2.75 -5.08 -3.32
N SER A 54 -1.50 -4.94 -2.99
CA SER A 54 -0.48 -5.80 -3.52
C SER A 54 -0.65 -7.23 -3.02
N ILE A 55 -0.94 -7.39 -1.76
CA ILE A 55 -1.09 -8.73 -1.21
C ILE A 55 -2.27 -9.45 -1.85
N GLU A 56 -3.34 -8.71 -2.09
CA GLU A 56 -4.51 -9.33 -2.69
C GLU A 56 -4.28 -9.68 -4.16
N ASN A 57 -3.35 -9.01 -4.79
CA ASN A 57 -3.11 -9.24 -6.19
C ASN A 57 -1.79 -9.93 -6.50
N ILE A 58 -1.06 -10.32 -5.48
CA ILE A 58 0.22 -10.90 -5.71
C ILE A 58 0.05 -12.35 -6.11
N GLU A 59 0.90 -12.77 -7.03
CA GLU A 59 0.84 -14.14 -7.47
C GLU A 59 2.16 -14.76 -7.15
N VAL A 60 2.16 -15.79 -6.37
CA VAL A 60 3.36 -16.45 -5.97
C VAL A 60 3.67 -17.58 -6.92
N THR A 61 4.82 -17.49 -7.59
CA THR A 61 5.17 -18.55 -8.47
C THR A 61 6.43 -19.17 -7.94
N ASP A 62 6.62 -20.38 -8.25
CA ASP A 62 7.72 -21.03 -7.81
C ASP A 62 8.88 -20.92 -8.59
N ASN A 63 8.95 -20.33 -9.59
CA ASN A 63 10.09 -20.33 -10.33
C ASN A 63 10.89 -19.33 -9.94
N LYS A 64 11.52 -19.32 -9.51
CA LYS A 64 12.26 -18.44 -9.17
C LYS A 64 13.06 -18.41 -9.13
#